data_632610f3380d3a83aafb282c735fbc22
#
_entry.id   632610f3380d3a83aafb282c735fbc22
#
_cell.length_a   1.000
_cell.length_b   1.000
_cell.length_c   1.000
_cell.angle_alpha   90.00
_cell.angle_beta   90.00
_cell.angle_gamma   90.00
#
_symmetry.space_group_name_H-M   'P 1'
#
loop_
_entity.id
_entity.type
_entity.pdbx_description
1 polymer ?
#
loop_
_entity_poly.entity_id
_entity_poly.type
_entity_poly.pdbx_seq_one_letter_code
_entity_poly.pdbx_strand_id
1 'polypeptide(L)'
;LRTRIPAEGMNYKGYNIAVHEFGHNVEQTISIYNVDNFMMAGVPNTAFTEALAFVFQKRDLQLLGIENNDPEKDKMDILDKFWSLYEIMGVSMLDISIWEWLYANPNATAEQLKEASISLSKEIWNKYYAPVFGKKDETVLAVYSHMISYPLYLSAYAFGQIIEFQLEDYLNGKNFAQEVDRIYRLGRLTPNEWMIQATGNDLSVEPMIHALQKVIKK
;
A
#
# COMPACT_ATOMS: atom_id res chain seq x y z
N LEU A 1 -15.28 -3.64 -8.35
CA LEU A 1 -14.35 -2.91 -9.23
C LEU A 1 -14.90 -1.51 -9.47
N ARG A 2 -14.16 -0.47 -9.09
CA ARG A 2 -14.60 0.93 -9.23
C ARG A 2 -13.49 1.78 -9.81
N THR A 3 -13.72 2.33 -11.01
CA THR A 3 -12.83 3.28 -11.66
C THR A 3 -13.63 4.41 -12.31
N ARG A 4 -12.96 5.49 -12.70
CA ARG A 4 -13.60 6.61 -13.41
C ARG A 4 -13.38 6.46 -14.90
N ILE A 5 -14.46 6.57 -15.68
CA ILE A 5 -14.43 6.53 -17.13
C ILE A 5 -14.99 7.87 -17.63
N PRO A 6 -14.15 8.78 -18.16
CA PRO A 6 -14.60 10.01 -18.80
C PRO A 6 -15.43 9.73 -20.06
N ALA A 7 -16.07 10.77 -20.60
CA ALA A 7 -16.90 10.64 -21.80
C ALA A 7 -16.11 10.17 -23.05
N GLU A 8 -14.81 10.48 -23.07
CA GLU A 8 -13.87 10.11 -24.15
C GLU A 8 -13.40 8.66 -24.06
N GLY A 9 -13.80 7.93 -23.00
CA GLY A 9 -13.36 6.57 -22.75
C GLY A 9 -12.42 6.46 -21.55
N MET A 10 -11.98 5.24 -21.26
CA MET A 10 -11.05 4.96 -20.17
C MET A 10 -9.63 5.40 -20.54
N ASN A 11 -9.05 6.33 -19.80
CA ASN A 11 -7.64 6.69 -19.93
C ASN A 11 -6.73 5.69 -19.22
N TYR A 12 -5.40 5.84 -19.39
CA TYR A 12 -4.41 4.94 -18.79
C TYR A 12 -4.53 4.87 -17.25
N LYS A 13 -4.76 6.00 -16.58
CA LYS A 13 -4.94 6.02 -15.13
C LYS A 13 -6.16 5.20 -14.68
N GLY A 14 -7.27 5.33 -15.41
CA GLY A 14 -8.49 4.55 -15.14
C GLY A 14 -8.25 3.05 -15.37
N TYR A 15 -7.51 2.69 -16.40
CA TYR A 15 -7.11 1.31 -16.68
C TYR A 15 -6.18 0.76 -15.59
N ASN A 16 -5.14 1.47 -15.20
CA ASN A 16 -4.20 1.07 -14.16
C ASN A 16 -4.92 0.82 -12.81
N ILE A 17 -5.89 1.69 -12.42
CA ILE A 17 -6.76 1.47 -11.27
C ILE A 17 -7.62 0.20 -11.47
N ALA A 18 -8.16 -0.04 -12.66
CA ALA A 18 -8.97 -1.23 -12.93
C ALA A 18 -8.15 -2.52 -12.80
N VAL A 19 -6.86 -2.50 -13.16
CA VAL A 19 -5.94 -3.63 -12.96
C VAL A 19 -5.65 -3.86 -11.47
N HIS A 20 -5.51 -2.81 -10.68
CA HIS A 20 -5.40 -2.92 -9.22
C HIS A 20 -6.62 -3.62 -8.62
N GLU A 21 -7.82 -3.16 -8.95
CA GLU A 21 -9.08 -3.76 -8.52
C GLU A 21 -9.23 -5.22 -9.00
N PHE A 22 -8.75 -5.51 -10.21
CA PHE A 22 -8.70 -6.88 -10.72
C PHE A 22 -7.77 -7.76 -9.87
N GLY A 23 -6.65 -7.22 -9.41
CA GLY A 23 -5.74 -7.88 -8.47
C GLY A 23 -6.44 -8.32 -7.18
N HIS A 24 -7.29 -7.47 -6.59
CA HIS A 24 -8.14 -7.85 -5.45
C HIS A 24 -9.07 -9.02 -5.78
N ASN A 25 -9.69 -9.01 -6.97
CA ASN A 25 -10.59 -10.11 -7.37
C ASN A 25 -9.84 -11.44 -7.53
N VAL A 26 -8.64 -11.42 -8.10
CA VAL A 26 -7.80 -12.62 -8.25
C VAL A 26 -7.38 -13.14 -6.87
N GLU A 27 -6.88 -12.25 -6.01
CA GLU A 27 -6.49 -12.59 -4.64
C GLU A 27 -7.65 -13.26 -3.90
N GLN A 28 -8.81 -12.61 -3.83
CA GLN A 28 -9.97 -13.11 -3.11
C GLN A 28 -10.51 -14.43 -3.68
N THR A 29 -10.48 -14.59 -5.00
CA THR A 29 -10.88 -15.85 -5.65
C THR A 29 -10.02 -17.01 -5.17
N ILE A 30 -8.71 -16.82 -5.04
CA ILE A 30 -7.80 -17.88 -4.60
C ILE A 30 -7.84 -18.04 -3.07
N SER A 31 -7.68 -16.96 -2.33
CA SER A 31 -7.52 -16.99 -0.87
C SER A 31 -8.79 -17.40 -0.11
N ILE A 32 -9.97 -17.13 -0.68
CA ILE A 32 -11.24 -17.47 -0.05
C ILE A 32 -11.69 -18.88 -0.44
N TYR A 33 -11.53 -19.28 -1.71
CA TYR A 33 -12.09 -20.53 -2.21
C TYR A 33 -11.10 -21.69 -2.27
N ASN A 34 -9.82 -21.44 -2.26
CA ASN A 34 -8.77 -22.46 -2.43
C ASN A 34 -7.95 -22.72 -1.16
N VAL A 35 -8.43 -22.26 -0.02
CA VAL A 35 -7.88 -22.60 1.31
C VAL A 35 -8.82 -23.59 1.96
N ASP A 36 -8.37 -24.82 2.23
CA ASP A 36 -9.21 -25.93 2.70
C ASP A 36 -9.88 -25.66 4.04
N ASN A 37 -9.22 -24.94 4.95
CA ASN A 37 -9.78 -24.61 6.25
C ASN A 37 -10.54 -23.29 6.19
N PHE A 38 -11.85 -23.31 6.34
CA PHE A 38 -12.74 -22.14 6.31
C PHE A 38 -12.27 -21.01 7.26
N MET A 39 -11.79 -21.34 8.46
CA MET A 39 -11.33 -20.35 9.42
C MET A 39 -10.02 -19.66 8.99
N MET A 40 -9.27 -20.27 8.09
CA MET A 40 -8.04 -19.77 7.52
C MET A 40 -8.25 -19.09 6.16
N ALA A 41 -9.46 -19.11 5.60
CA ALA A 41 -9.75 -18.49 4.30
C ALA A 41 -9.50 -16.98 4.33
N GLY A 42 -8.81 -16.46 3.31
CA GLY A 42 -8.40 -15.07 3.16
C GLY A 42 -6.90 -14.83 3.44
N VAL A 43 -6.52 -13.59 3.63
CA VAL A 43 -5.15 -13.13 3.93
C VAL A 43 -5.06 -12.54 5.35
N PRO A 44 -3.87 -12.29 5.90
CA PRO A 44 -3.69 -11.81 7.28
C PRO A 44 -4.52 -10.57 7.63
N ASN A 45 -4.48 -9.55 6.80
CA ASN A 45 -5.23 -8.31 6.98
C ASN A 45 -5.27 -7.51 5.66
N THR A 46 -5.89 -6.34 5.68
CA THR A 46 -6.08 -5.48 4.50
C THR A 46 -4.78 -5.04 3.83
N ALA A 47 -3.67 -4.88 4.55
CA ALA A 47 -2.39 -4.54 3.93
C ALA A 47 -1.90 -5.62 2.95
N PHE A 48 -2.21 -6.89 3.22
CA PHE A 48 -1.85 -7.99 2.33
C PHE A 48 -2.71 -8.03 1.07
N THR A 49 -4.01 -7.74 1.16
CA THR A 49 -4.86 -7.63 -0.03
C THR A 49 -4.44 -6.42 -0.90
N GLU A 50 -4.06 -5.29 -0.30
CA GLU A 50 -3.48 -4.15 -1.03
C GLU A 50 -2.16 -4.53 -1.71
N ALA A 51 -1.25 -5.21 -1.01
CA ALA A 51 0.02 -5.64 -1.57
C ALA A 51 -0.16 -6.52 -2.82
N LEU A 52 -1.09 -7.48 -2.75
CA LEU A 52 -1.35 -8.38 -3.86
C LEU A 52 -2.02 -7.68 -5.05
N ALA A 53 -2.85 -6.66 -4.79
CA ALA A 53 -3.39 -5.79 -5.83
C ALA A 53 -2.29 -4.94 -6.50
N PHE A 54 -1.34 -4.40 -5.75
CA PHE A 54 -0.18 -3.69 -6.29
C PHE A 54 0.73 -4.59 -7.13
N VAL A 55 0.93 -5.85 -6.74
CA VAL A 55 1.66 -6.84 -7.54
C VAL A 55 1.02 -7.02 -8.93
N PHE A 56 -0.31 -7.04 -9.01
CA PHE A 56 -1.01 -7.08 -10.30
C PHE A 56 -0.92 -5.75 -11.05
N GLN A 57 -1.12 -4.65 -10.36
CA GLN A 57 -1.10 -3.31 -10.96
C GLN A 57 0.21 -3.01 -11.69
N LYS A 58 1.34 -3.47 -11.16
CA LYS A 58 2.65 -3.35 -11.80
C LYS A 58 2.73 -4.06 -13.17
N ARG A 59 1.84 -5.00 -13.44
CA ARG A 59 1.79 -5.80 -14.68
C ARG A 59 0.79 -5.30 -15.72
N ASP A 60 0.30 -4.09 -15.55
CA ASP A 60 -0.75 -3.51 -16.39
C ASP A 60 -0.39 -3.48 -17.89
N LEU A 61 0.83 -3.07 -18.25
CA LEU A 61 1.31 -3.07 -19.63
C LEU A 61 1.45 -4.50 -20.19
N GLN A 62 1.89 -5.46 -19.37
CA GLN A 62 1.97 -6.87 -19.79
C GLN A 62 0.59 -7.44 -20.12
N LEU A 63 -0.44 -7.06 -19.38
CA LEU A 63 -1.83 -7.47 -19.65
C LEU A 63 -2.37 -6.88 -20.96
N LEU A 64 -1.83 -5.77 -21.42
CA LEU A 64 -2.12 -5.19 -22.74
C LEU A 64 -1.24 -5.76 -23.86
N GLY A 65 -0.30 -6.66 -23.57
CA GLY A 65 0.68 -7.16 -24.53
C GLY A 65 1.71 -6.11 -24.97
N ILE A 66 1.91 -5.07 -24.17
CA ILE A 66 2.86 -3.98 -24.43
C ILE A 66 4.15 -4.28 -23.69
N GLU A 67 5.23 -4.43 -24.45
CA GLU A 67 6.58 -4.52 -23.90
C GLU A 67 7.09 -3.11 -23.55
N ASN A 68 7.60 -2.95 -22.33
CA ASN A 68 8.28 -1.73 -21.94
C ASN A 68 9.80 -1.96 -21.96
N ASN A 69 10.47 -1.35 -22.92
CA ASN A 69 11.92 -1.47 -23.15
C ASN A 69 12.69 -0.24 -22.63
N ASP A 70 12.10 0.57 -21.74
CA ASP A 70 12.80 1.71 -21.14
C ASP A 70 13.86 1.22 -20.13
N PRO A 71 15.17 1.49 -20.37
CA PRO A 71 16.25 1.06 -19.48
C PRO A 71 16.21 1.72 -18.09
N GLU A 72 15.52 2.86 -17.94
CA GLU A 72 15.36 3.56 -16.65
C GLU A 72 14.10 3.13 -15.87
N LYS A 73 13.29 2.25 -16.45
CA LYS A 73 12.00 1.83 -15.85
C LYS A 73 12.16 1.33 -14.42
N ASP A 74 13.03 0.36 -14.20
CA ASP A 74 13.20 -0.25 -12.87
C ASP A 74 13.63 0.78 -11.82
N LYS A 75 14.46 1.74 -12.24
CA LYS A 75 14.89 2.84 -11.38
C LYS A 75 13.73 3.78 -11.08
N MET A 76 12.95 4.15 -12.08
CA MET A 76 11.77 5.01 -11.90
C MET A 76 10.71 4.33 -11.04
N ASP A 77 10.47 3.04 -11.24
CA ASP A 77 9.55 2.25 -10.43
C ASP A 77 9.94 2.25 -8.93
N ILE A 78 11.24 2.09 -8.62
CA ILE A 78 11.73 2.15 -7.24
C ILE A 78 11.53 3.54 -6.62
N LEU A 79 11.85 4.60 -7.37
CA LEU A 79 11.69 5.97 -6.90
C LEU A 79 10.22 6.33 -6.68
N ASP A 80 9.36 5.95 -7.61
CA ASP A 80 7.90 6.18 -7.54
C ASP A 80 7.28 5.46 -6.33
N LYS A 81 7.63 4.20 -6.12
CA LYS A 81 7.18 3.43 -4.96
C LYS A 81 7.62 4.03 -3.65
N PHE A 82 8.89 4.44 -3.55
CA PHE A 82 9.38 5.10 -2.35
C PHE A 82 8.68 6.44 -2.10
N TRP A 83 8.44 7.23 -3.17
CA TRP A 83 7.72 8.48 -3.08
C TRP A 83 6.27 8.27 -2.62
N SER A 84 5.58 7.31 -3.23
CA SER A 84 4.20 6.96 -2.88
C SER A 84 4.08 6.51 -1.42
N LEU A 85 5.04 5.70 -0.94
CA LEU A 85 5.11 5.30 0.47
C LEU A 85 5.34 6.50 1.37
N TYR A 86 6.29 7.38 1.05
CA TYR A 86 6.58 8.59 1.82
C TYR A 86 5.36 9.50 1.91
N GLU A 87 4.63 9.66 0.82
CA GLU A 87 3.41 10.46 0.76
C GLU A 87 2.30 9.91 1.66
N ILE A 88 2.00 8.61 1.58
CA ILE A 88 0.89 7.99 2.32
C ILE A 88 1.21 7.75 3.81
N MET A 89 2.48 7.60 4.17
CA MET A 89 2.89 7.33 5.56
C MET A 89 2.47 8.46 6.53
N GLY A 90 2.64 9.72 6.14
CA GLY A 90 2.25 10.86 6.99
C GLY A 90 0.74 10.90 7.25
N VAL A 91 -0.04 10.60 6.23
CA VAL A 91 -1.51 10.51 6.34
C VAL A 91 -1.93 9.34 7.23
N SER A 92 -1.25 8.19 7.07
CA SER A 92 -1.47 6.99 7.91
C SER A 92 -1.14 7.25 9.38
N MET A 93 -0.03 7.93 9.64
CA MET A 93 0.36 8.32 11.00
C MET A 93 -0.65 9.27 11.63
N LEU A 94 -1.17 10.22 10.85
CA LEU A 94 -2.20 11.15 11.33
C LEU A 94 -3.49 10.40 11.69
N ASP A 95 -3.95 9.48 10.85
CA ASP A 95 -5.15 8.67 11.10
C ASP A 95 -5.00 7.89 12.42
N ILE A 96 -3.89 7.20 12.62
CA ILE A 96 -3.59 6.46 13.86
C ILE A 96 -3.56 7.43 15.07
N SER A 97 -2.86 8.57 14.96
CA SER A 97 -2.73 9.53 16.05
C SER A 97 -4.07 10.16 16.44
N ILE A 98 -4.98 10.39 15.49
CA ILE A 98 -6.34 10.85 15.75
C ILE A 98 -7.10 9.81 16.60
N TRP A 99 -6.98 8.53 16.26
CA TRP A 99 -7.65 7.47 17.02
C TRP A 99 -7.05 7.27 18.41
N GLU A 100 -5.73 7.33 18.57
CA GLU A 100 -5.06 7.31 19.87
C GLU A 100 -5.56 8.49 20.75
N TRP A 101 -5.66 9.68 20.15
CA TRP A 101 -6.20 10.85 20.83
C TRP A 101 -7.67 10.66 21.25
N LEU A 102 -8.51 10.10 20.37
CA LEU A 102 -9.92 9.81 20.66
C LEU A 102 -10.07 8.81 21.82
N TYR A 103 -9.27 7.76 21.85
CA TYR A 103 -9.28 6.80 22.97
C TYR A 103 -8.85 7.43 24.28
N ALA A 104 -7.91 8.37 24.25
CA ALA A 104 -7.50 9.12 25.42
C ALA A 104 -8.52 10.19 25.86
N ASN A 105 -9.42 10.62 24.96
CA ASN A 105 -10.41 11.68 25.18
C ASN A 105 -11.83 11.24 24.80
N PRO A 106 -12.42 10.22 25.47
CA PRO A 106 -13.68 9.60 25.05
C PRO A 106 -14.91 10.53 25.10
N ASN A 107 -14.82 11.64 25.81
CA ASN A 107 -15.87 12.64 25.94
C ASN A 107 -15.60 13.92 25.12
N ALA A 108 -14.65 13.87 24.18
CA ALA A 108 -14.30 15.03 23.38
C ALA A 108 -15.47 15.51 22.49
N THR A 109 -15.58 16.82 22.35
CA THR A 109 -16.50 17.43 21.40
C THR A 109 -15.93 17.40 19.97
N ALA A 110 -16.77 17.61 18.98
CA ALA A 110 -16.34 17.71 17.58
C ALA A 110 -15.33 18.84 17.35
N GLU A 111 -15.46 19.96 18.06
CA GLU A 111 -14.52 21.08 17.97
C GLU A 111 -13.15 20.71 18.55
N GLN A 112 -13.12 20.03 19.69
CA GLN A 112 -11.87 19.53 20.28
C GLN A 112 -11.18 18.51 19.36
N LEU A 113 -11.93 17.62 18.73
CA LEU A 113 -11.39 16.68 17.75
C LEU A 113 -10.78 17.40 16.54
N LYS A 114 -11.45 18.43 16.03
CA LYS A 114 -10.94 19.25 14.93
C LYS A 114 -9.63 19.94 15.30
N GLU A 115 -9.57 20.56 16.47
CA GLU A 115 -8.36 21.23 16.96
C GLU A 115 -7.19 20.23 17.14
N ALA A 116 -7.47 19.06 17.71
CA ALA A 116 -6.49 17.99 17.87
C ALA A 116 -5.98 17.50 16.51
N SER A 117 -6.88 17.28 15.54
CA SER A 117 -6.50 16.83 14.19
C SER A 117 -5.60 17.85 13.49
N ILE A 118 -5.88 19.15 13.62
CA ILE A 118 -5.04 20.22 13.08
C ILE A 118 -3.65 20.21 13.76
N SER A 119 -3.61 20.09 15.09
CA SER A 119 -2.36 20.07 15.85
C SER A 119 -1.50 18.86 15.48
N LEU A 120 -2.07 17.66 15.47
CA LEU A 120 -1.39 16.41 15.09
C LEU A 120 -0.88 16.46 13.64
N SER A 121 -1.67 17.02 12.73
CA SER A 121 -1.26 17.19 11.32
C SER A 121 -0.02 18.06 11.21
N LYS A 122 0.03 19.20 11.92
CA LYS A 122 1.20 20.08 11.94
C LYS A 122 2.43 19.44 12.58
N GLU A 123 2.24 18.68 13.65
CA GLU A 123 3.33 17.96 14.32
C GLU A 123 3.99 16.96 13.38
N ILE A 124 3.19 16.09 12.74
CA ILE A 124 3.68 15.10 11.78
C ILE A 124 4.33 15.78 10.58
N TRP A 125 3.68 16.82 10.04
CA TRP A 125 4.23 17.60 8.94
C TRP A 125 5.60 18.19 9.29
N ASN A 126 5.69 18.89 10.42
CA ASN A 126 6.91 19.55 10.85
C ASN A 126 8.07 18.58 11.07
N LYS A 127 7.77 17.38 11.54
CA LYS A 127 8.77 16.35 11.80
C LYS A 127 9.31 15.70 10.52
N TYR A 128 8.44 15.35 9.59
CA TYR A 128 8.79 14.47 8.47
C TYR A 128 8.82 15.17 7.11
N TYR A 129 8.03 16.21 6.90
CA TYR A 129 7.85 16.87 5.60
C TYR A 129 8.47 18.25 5.53
N ALA A 130 8.38 19.05 6.59
CA ALA A 130 8.95 20.38 6.60
C ALA A 130 10.47 20.44 6.30
N PRO A 131 11.30 19.47 6.75
CA PRO A 131 12.72 19.46 6.38
C PRO A 131 12.95 19.29 4.88
N VAL A 132 12.06 18.60 4.17
CA VAL A 132 12.14 18.34 2.72
C VAL A 132 11.57 19.51 1.92
N PHE A 133 10.38 20.00 2.31
CA PHE A 133 9.65 21.02 1.55
C PHE A 133 9.96 22.47 1.96
N GLY A 134 10.68 22.68 3.06
CA GLY A 134 11.03 24.01 3.54
C GLY A 134 9.85 24.85 4.09
N LYS A 135 8.69 24.22 4.31
CA LYS A 135 7.48 24.86 4.84
C LYS A 135 7.05 24.19 6.12
N LYS A 136 6.64 24.99 7.12
CA LYS A 136 6.15 24.52 8.42
C LYS A 136 4.65 24.74 8.58
N ASP A 137 4.10 24.02 9.55
CA ASP A 137 2.72 24.19 10.05
C ASP A 137 1.62 23.94 9.01
N GLU A 138 1.93 23.14 7.99
CA GLU A 138 0.95 22.74 6.97
C GLU A 138 0.00 21.67 7.52
N THR A 139 -1.27 21.75 7.10
CA THR A 139 -2.34 20.82 7.53
C THR A 139 -2.82 19.91 6.41
N VAL A 140 -2.08 19.85 5.31
CA VAL A 140 -2.48 19.11 4.10
C VAL A 140 -2.70 17.61 4.35
N LEU A 141 -2.05 17.04 5.37
CA LEU A 141 -2.26 15.63 5.74
C LEU A 141 -3.70 15.35 6.21
N ALA A 142 -4.40 16.36 6.73
CA ALA A 142 -5.76 16.22 7.26
C ALA A 142 -6.88 16.30 6.20
N VAL A 143 -6.55 16.36 4.89
CA VAL A 143 -7.56 16.47 3.83
C VAL A 143 -8.06 15.12 3.28
N TYR A 144 -7.47 14.01 3.72
CA TYR A 144 -7.84 12.68 3.23
C TYR A 144 -9.18 12.21 3.80
N SER A 145 -10.16 12.05 2.94
CA SER A 145 -11.53 11.63 3.31
C SER A 145 -11.60 10.21 3.91
N HIS A 146 -10.61 9.36 3.65
CA HIS A 146 -10.53 8.00 4.22
C HIS A 146 -10.51 7.99 5.74
N MET A 147 -9.93 9.01 6.39
CA MET A 147 -9.93 9.13 7.86
C MET A 147 -11.36 9.18 8.44
N ILE A 148 -12.33 9.63 7.64
CA ILE A 148 -13.75 9.70 8.03
C ILE A 148 -14.51 8.50 7.51
N SER A 149 -14.31 8.14 6.22
CA SER A 149 -15.09 7.10 5.54
C SER A 149 -14.65 5.68 5.91
N TYR A 150 -13.35 5.49 6.13
CA TYR A 150 -12.71 4.21 6.42
C TYR A 150 -11.57 4.39 7.42
N PRO A 151 -11.87 4.65 8.68
CA PRO A 151 -10.86 4.90 9.72
C PRO A 151 -9.84 3.77 9.83
N LEU A 152 -8.58 4.13 10.06
CA LEU A 152 -7.43 3.23 10.19
C LEU A 152 -7.09 2.42 8.92
N TYR A 153 -7.76 2.68 7.80
CA TYR A 153 -7.49 1.98 6.53
C TYR A 153 -6.20 2.46 5.85
N LEU A 154 -5.83 3.71 6.01
CA LEU A 154 -4.69 4.33 5.31
C LEU A 154 -3.36 3.63 5.57
N SER A 155 -3.18 3.05 6.76
CA SER A 155 -2.01 2.24 7.10
C SER A 155 -1.89 0.97 6.24
N ALA A 156 -3.02 0.42 5.75
CA ALA A 156 -3.02 -0.73 4.87
C ALA A 156 -2.33 -0.44 3.53
N TYR A 157 -2.47 0.75 2.98
CA TYR A 157 -1.74 1.16 1.78
C TYR A 157 -0.23 1.24 2.02
N ALA A 158 0.19 1.86 3.13
CA ALA A 158 1.60 2.01 3.47
C ALA A 158 2.28 0.65 3.68
N PHE A 159 1.69 -0.21 4.51
CA PHE A 159 2.21 -1.57 4.70
C PHE A 159 2.07 -2.42 3.44
N GLY A 160 0.99 -2.24 2.68
CA GLY A 160 0.79 -2.93 1.41
C GLY A 160 1.91 -2.68 0.41
N GLN A 161 2.40 -1.45 0.30
CA GLN A 161 3.54 -1.12 -0.57
C GLN A 161 4.86 -1.75 -0.09
N ILE A 162 5.09 -1.82 1.22
CA ILE A 162 6.27 -2.49 1.78
C ILE A 162 6.23 -4.00 1.47
N ILE A 163 5.07 -4.62 1.69
CA ILE A 163 4.84 -6.05 1.43
C ILE A 163 4.96 -6.33 -0.07
N GLU A 164 4.34 -5.52 -0.91
CA GLU A 164 4.42 -5.64 -2.37
C GLU A 164 5.87 -5.60 -2.85
N PHE A 165 6.66 -4.64 -2.37
CA PHE A 165 8.06 -4.54 -2.76
C PHE A 165 8.84 -5.82 -2.40
N GLN A 166 8.60 -6.37 -1.22
CA GLN A 166 9.25 -7.59 -0.75
C GLN A 166 8.79 -8.83 -1.54
N LEU A 167 7.50 -8.87 -1.92
CA LEU A 167 6.96 -9.93 -2.81
C LEU A 167 7.54 -9.83 -4.21
N GLU A 168 7.67 -8.63 -4.78
CA GLU A 168 8.27 -8.44 -6.12
C GLU A 168 9.74 -8.87 -6.16
N ASP A 169 10.51 -8.53 -5.13
CA ASP A 169 11.89 -9.01 -5.01
C ASP A 169 11.96 -10.54 -4.98
N TYR A 170 11.07 -11.18 -4.23
CA TYR A 170 10.96 -12.64 -4.17
C TYR A 170 10.51 -13.26 -5.49
N LEU A 171 9.54 -12.67 -6.18
CA LEU A 171 8.96 -13.19 -7.42
C LEU A 171 9.89 -13.06 -8.63
N ASN A 172 10.94 -12.24 -8.53
CA ASN A 172 11.89 -12.03 -9.62
C ASN A 172 12.54 -13.34 -10.04
N GLY A 173 12.46 -13.65 -11.34
CA GLY A 173 13.02 -14.86 -11.93
C GLY A 173 12.25 -16.16 -11.63
N LYS A 174 11.09 -16.09 -10.97
CA LYS A 174 10.23 -17.25 -10.68
C LYS A 174 9.05 -17.36 -11.65
N ASN A 175 8.40 -18.54 -11.65
CA ASN A 175 7.12 -18.70 -12.34
C ASN A 175 6.03 -17.95 -11.59
N PHE A 176 5.66 -16.79 -12.11
CA PHE A 176 4.69 -15.87 -11.47
C PHE A 176 3.38 -16.57 -11.10
N ALA A 177 2.75 -17.28 -12.04
CA ALA A 177 1.45 -17.88 -11.81
C ALA A 177 1.48 -18.97 -10.71
N GLN A 178 2.53 -19.80 -10.70
CA GLN A 178 2.68 -20.84 -9.68
C GLN A 178 2.95 -20.26 -8.29
N GLU A 179 3.81 -19.26 -8.20
CA GLU A 179 4.13 -18.63 -6.91
C GLU A 179 2.97 -17.82 -6.37
N VAL A 180 2.25 -17.08 -7.20
CA VAL A 180 1.06 -16.34 -6.80
C VAL A 180 -0.02 -17.31 -6.28
N ASP A 181 -0.31 -18.39 -6.99
CA ASP A 181 -1.29 -19.41 -6.51
C ASP A 181 -0.84 -19.98 -5.15
N ARG A 182 0.43 -20.35 -5.00
CA ARG A 182 0.99 -20.85 -3.75
C ARG A 182 0.85 -19.86 -2.59
N ILE A 183 1.25 -18.62 -2.83
CA ILE A 183 1.25 -17.54 -1.83
C ILE A 183 -0.17 -17.19 -1.39
N TYR A 184 -1.11 -17.08 -2.31
CA TYR A 184 -2.50 -16.72 -1.99
C TYR A 184 -3.26 -17.82 -1.25
N ARG A 185 -2.77 -19.07 -1.28
CA ARG A 185 -3.32 -20.21 -0.52
C ARG A 185 -2.78 -20.34 0.90
N LEU A 186 -1.87 -19.47 1.34
CA LEU A 186 -1.31 -19.55 2.71
C LEU A 186 -2.35 -19.32 3.81
N GLY A 187 -3.41 -18.58 3.48
CA GLY A 187 -4.50 -18.31 4.41
C GLY A 187 -4.19 -17.21 5.44
N ARG A 188 -5.03 -17.10 6.47
CA ARG A 188 -4.99 -16.08 7.52
C ARG A 188 -3.97 -16.40 8.61
N LEU A 189 -2.74 -16.51 8.26
CA LEU A 189 -1.63 -16.57 9.22
C LEU A 189 -1.41 -15.20 9.87
N THR A 190 -0.56 -15.14 10.90
CA THR A 190 -0.07 -13.84 11.37
C THR A 190 0.77 -13.18 10.27
N PRO A 191 0.86 -11.84 10.20
CA PRO A 191 1.59 -11.15 9.15
C PRO A 191 3.02 -11.67 8.93
N ASN A 192 3.76 -11.85 10.01
CA ASN A 192 5.15 -12.29 9.93
C ASN A 192 5.28 -13.74 9.49
N GLU A 193 4.46 -14.63 10.04
CA GLU A 193 4.42 -16.04 9.62
C GLU A 193 4.04 -16.18 8.15
N TRP A 194 3.07 -15.37 7.68
CA TRP A 194 2.70 -15.36 6.27
C TRP A 194 3.87 -14.95 5.37
N MET A 195 4.61 -13.89 5.75
CA MET A 195 5.78 -13.44 4.99
C MET A 195 6.90 -14.47 4.97
N ILE A 196 7.17 -15.13 6.10
CA ILE A 196 8.16 -16.22 6.17
C ILE A 196 7.77 -17.36 5.22
N GLN A 197 6.51 -17.78 5.21
CA GLN A 197 6.04 -18.85 4.31
C GLN A 197 5.96 -18.40 2.84
N ALA A 198 5.64 -17.13 2.60
CA ALA A 198 5.59 -16.57 1.24
C ALA A 198 6.98 -16.42 0.62
N THR A 199 7.91 -15.81 1.35
CA THR A 199 9.20 -15.34 0.80
C THR A 199 10.44 -15.97 1.44
N GLY A 200 10.29 -16.63 2.59
CA GLY A 200 11.39 -17.14 3.41
C GLY A 200 11.97 -16.10 4.38
N ASN A 201 11.41 -14.89 4.44
CA ASN A 201 11.91 -13.80 5.27
C ASN A 201 10.79 -13.13 6.06
N ASP A 202 11.15 -12.54 7.21
CA ASP A 202 10.26 -11.68 7.98
C ASP A 202 9.78 -10.44 7.19
N LEU A 203 8.67 -9.87 7.61
CA LEU A 203 8.22 -8.57 7.08
C LEU A 203 9.28 -7.50 7.40
N SER A 204 9.80 -6.85 6.35
CA SER A 204 10.89 -5.89 6.47
C SER A 204 10.82 -4.79 5.43
N VAL A 205 11.22 -3.58 5.81
CA VAL A 205 11.42 -2.43 4.92
C VAL A 205 12.82 -2.44 4.26
N GLU A 206 13.74 -3.24 4.76
CA GLU A 206 15.14 -3.26 4.31
C GLU A 206 15.32 -3.52 2.81
N PRO A 207 14.59 -4.44 2.14
CA PRO A 207 14.71 -4.63 0.69
C PRO A 207 14.46 -3.34 -0.09
N MET A 208 13.43 -2.57 0.28
CA MET A 208 13.12 -1.29 -0.35
C MET A 208 14.21 -0.24 -0.10
N ILE A 209 14.72 -0.12 1.12
CA ILE A 209 15.80 0.81 1.47
C ILE A 209 17.07 0.47 0.69
N HIS A 210 17.44 -0.80 0.60
CA HIS A 210 18.62 -1.24 -0.16
C HIS A 210 18.47 -0.95 -1.66
N ALA A 211 17.30 -1.18 -2.24
CA ALA A 211 17.04 -0.86 -3.65
C ALA A 211 17.15 0.65 -3.91
N LEU A 212 16.53 1.48 -3.04
CA LEU A 212 16.61 2.93 -3.13
C LEU A 212 18.06 3.42 -3.04
N GLN A 213 18.84 2.91 -2.09
CA GLN A 213 20.26 3.28 -1.94
C GLN A 213 21.10 2.97 -3.19
N LYS A 214 20.81 1.86 -3.88
CA LYS A 214 21.48 1.51 -5.15
C LYS A 214 21.14 2.49 -6.28
N VAL A 215 19.90 2.97 -6.31
CA VAL A 215 19.44 3.92 -7.33
C VAL A 215 20.00 5.32 -7.13
N ILE A 216 20.08 5.80 -5.87
CA ILE A 216 20.55 7.16 -5.54
C ILE A 216 22.08 7.28 -5.63
N LYS A 217 22.83 6.19 -5.36
CA LYS A 217 24.31 6.22 -5.35
C LYS A 217 24.95 6.15 -6.74
N LYS A 218 24.17 6.05 -7.80
CA LYS A 218 24.62 6.12 -9.19
C LYS A 218 24.49 7.55 -9.74
#